data_03d02fbec40f9242db23a4ba1311e185
#
_entry.id   03d02fbec40f9242db23a4ba1311e185
#
_cell.length_a   1.000
_cell.length_b   1.000
_cell.length_c   1.000
_cell.angle_alpha   90.00
_cell.angle_beta   90.00
_cell.angle_gamma   90.00
#
_symmetry.space_group_name_H-M   'P 1'
#
loop_
_entity.id
_entity.type
_entity.pdbx_description
1 polymer ?
#
loop_
_entity_poly.entity_id
_entity_poly.type
_entity_poly.pdbx_seq_one_letter_code
_entity_poly.pdbx_strand_id
1 'polypeptide(L)'
;MRMLAVATIALLGSATAALAAPASVSVSIGAELQAKAAKTLGVREVNDLATELRKTVERQVAKNPAYDGARIELVLADAQPNRPTFKQLSDAPGLSYESFGVGGAQIRGVAIAASGAVTPIDYKYYESDIRWARRGGTWADAEDTFQRFASDLRRGERVAAR
;
A
#
# COMPACT_ATOMS: atom_id res chain seq x y z
N MET A 1 17.60 60.60 -46.17
CA MET A 1 16.84 60.14 -45.02
C MET A 1 16.64 58.67 -45.18
N ARG A 2 17.33 57.89 -44.36
CA ARG A 2 17.24 56.36 -44.32
C ARG A 2 16.47 56.00 -43.07
N MET A 3 15.29 55.44 -43.25
CA MET A 3 14.50 54.81 -42.09
C MET A 3 15.01 53.41 -41.80
N LEU A 4 15.50 53.21 -40.61
CA LEU A 4 15.80 51.88 -40.05
C LEU A 4 14.51 51.33 -39.44
N ALA A 5 14.03 50.21 -39.98
CA ALA A 5 12.95 49.45 -39.38
C ALA A 5 13.55 48.45 -38.37
N VAL A 6 13.18 48.59 -37.11
CA VAL A 6 13.55 47.65 -36.05
C VAL A 6 12.45 46.57 -35.98
N ALA A 7 12.81 45.32 -36.33
CA ALA A 7 11.94 44.18 -36.22
C ALA A 7 12.11 43.59 -34.82
N THR A 8 11.06 43.68 -34.00
CA THR A 8 11.01 43.04 -32.66
C THR A 8 10.52 41.59 -32.83
N ILE A 9 11.42 40.63 -32.61
CA ILE A 9 11.09 39.21 -32.58
C ILE A 9 10.61 38.87 -31.18
N ALA A 10 9.31 38.60 -31.02
CA ALA A 10 8.75 38.06 -29.78
C ALA A 10 9.01 36.53 -29.70
N LEU A 11 9.89 36.12 -28.81
CA LEU A 11 10.05 34.71 -28.46
C LEU A 11 8.84 34.26 -27.61
N LEU A 12 7.94 33.51 -28.22
CA LEU A 12 6.91 32.75 -27.53
C LEU A 12 7.57 31.51 -26.87
N GLY A 13 7.89 31.62 -25.60
CA GLY A 13 8.33 30.49 -24.79
C GLY A 13 7.19 29.48 -24.59
N SER A 14 7.25 28.36 -25.29
CA SER A 14 6.34 27.23 -25.05
C SER A 14 6.65 26.64 -23.67
N ALA A 15 5.84 26.94 -22.66
CA ALA A 15 5.84 26.24 -21.38
C ALA A 15 5.32 24.81 -21.62
N THR A 16 6.23 23.85 -21.73
CA THR A 16 5.86 22.44 -21.68
C THR A 16 5.36 22.16 -20.28
N ALA A 17 4.05 21.92 -20.12
CA ALA A 17 3.50 21.39 -18.89
C ALA A 17 4.18 20.04 -18.62
N ALA A 18 5.08 19.99 -17.65
CA ALA A 18 5.64 18.73 -17.17
C ALA A 18 4.47 17.94 -16.58
N LEU A 19 4.11 16.82 -17.21
CA LEU A 19 3.16 15.88 -16.63
C LEU A 19 3.77 15.41 -15.30
N ALA A 20 3.06 15.63 -14.20
CA ALA A 20 3.48 15.19 -12.89
C ALA A 20 3.66 13.65 -12.92
N ALA A 21 4.80 13.17 -12.47
CA ALA A 21 5.07 11.74 -12.42
C ALA A 21 4.11 11.08 -11.42
N PRO A 22 3.57 9.89 -11.72
CA PRO A 22 2.75 9.18 -10.75
C PRO A 22 3.54 8.84 -9.49
N ALA A 23 2.85 8.68 -8.36
CA ALA A 23 3.46 8.22 -7.12
C ALA A 23 4.13 6.86 -7.31
N SER A 24 5.32 6.67 -6.74
CA SER A 24 5.96 5.37 -6.65
C SER A 24 5.63 4.70 -5.31
N VAL A 25 5.23 3.42 -5.34
CA VAL A 25 4.91 2.65 -4.14
C VAL A 25 5.78 1.40 -4.09
N SER A 26 6.52 1.24 -3.01
CA SER A 26 7.28 0.02 -2.71
C SER A 26 6.76 -0.63 -1.43
N VAL A 27 6.75 -1.95 -1.39
CA VAL A 27 6.38 -2.74 -0.21
C VAL A 27 7.44 -3.80 0.03
N SER A 28 7.98 -3.82 1.22
CA SER A 28 8.82 -4.90 1.73
C SER A 28 8.08 -5.68 2.82
N ILE A 29 8.57 -6.87 3.14
CA ILE A 29 8.01 -7.71 4.21
C ILE A 29 8.91 -7.56 5.44
N GLY A 30 8.32 -7.28 6.59
CA GLY A 30 9.04 -7.15 7.85
C GLY A 30 9.69 -8.48 8.28
N ALA A 31 10.82 -8.40 8.97
CA ALA A 31 11.62 -9.58 9.34
C ALA A 31 10.82 -10.62 10.16
N GLU A 32 9.96 -10.17 11.08
CA GLU A 32 9.11 -11.06 11.86
C GLU A 32 8.07 -11.80 10.99
N LEU A 33 7.46 -11.08 10.04
CA LEU A 33 6.51 -11.69 9.11
C LEU A 33 7.22 -12.63 8.14
N GLN A 34 8.45 -12.32 7.70
CA GLN A 34 9.28 -13.23 6.89
C GLN A 34 9.54 -14.55 7.65
N ALA A 35 9.88 -14.45 8.93
CA ALA A 35 10.10 -15.64 9.78
C ALA A 35 8.80 -16.47 9.94
N LYS A 36 7.64 -15.79 10.16
CA LYS A 36 6.33 -16.46 10.20
C LYS A 36 6.00 -17.11 8.84
N ALA A 37 6.28 -16.42 7.73
CA ALA A 37 6.04 -16.93 6.39
C ALA A 37 6.82 -18.23 6.14
N ALA A 38 8.10 -18.25 6.46
CA ALA A 38 8.93 -19.44 6.31
C ALA A 38 8.46 -20.61 7.21
N LYS A 39 8.07 -20.31 8.45
CA LYS A 39 7.74 -21.32 9.44
C LYS A 39 6.30 -21.85 9.30
N THR A 40 5.31 -20.98 9.10
CA THR A 40 3.90 -21.34 9.26
C THR A 40 2.95 -20.86 8.19
N LEU A 41 3.18 -19.67 7.58
CA LEU A 41 2.17 -19.06 6.72
C LEU A 41 2.35 -19.38 5.23
N GLY A 42 3.60 -19.71 4.81
CA GLY A 42 3.95 -19.88 3.41
C GLY A 42 4.53 -18.60 2.80
N VAL A 43 5.76 -18.70 2.29
CA VAL A 43 6.51 -17.56 1.73
C VAL A 43 5.80 -16.97 0.50
N ARG A 44 5.27 -17.83 -0.37
CA ARG A 44 4.58 -17.40 -1.58
C ARG A 44 3.35 -16.57 -1.26
N GLU A 45 2.48 -17.05 -0.36
CA GLU A 45 1.25 -16.35 0.00
C GLU A 45 1.52 -14.99 0.63
N VAL A 46 2.55 -14.86 1.47
CA VAL A 46 2.93 -13.58 2.08
C VAL A 46 3.52 -12.62 1.04
N ASN A 47 4.25 -13.11 0.03
CA ASN A 47 4.73 -12.28 -1.08
C ASN A 47 3.55 -11.79 -1.96
N ASP A 48 2.58 -12.66 -2.23
CA ASP A 48 1.37 -12.30 -2.98
C ASP A 48 0.58 -11.22 -2.22
N LEU A 49 0.47 -11.36 -0.89
CA LEU A 49 -0.17 -10.40 -0.01
C LEU A 49 0.54 -9.02 -0.02
N ALA A 50 1.87 -8.98 0.03
CA ALA A 50 2.65 -7.74 -0.09
C ALA A 50 2.44 -7.07 -1.47
N THR A 51 2.32 -7.88 -2.52
CA THR A 51 2.01 -7.40 -3.87
C THR A 51 0.61 -6.79 -3.95
N GLU A 52 -0.38 -7.38 -3.27
CA GLU A 52 -1.74 -6.84 -3.22
C GLU A 52 -1.81 -5.53 -2.42
N LEU A 53 -1.08 -5.42 -1.30
CA LEU A 53 -0.94 -4.15 -0.57
C LEU A 53 -0.40 -3.06 -1.50
N ARG A 54 0.69 -3.32 -2.23
CA ARG A 54 1.27 -2.36 -3.16
C ARG A 54 0.25 -1.90 -4.21
N LYS A 55 -0.40 -2.83 -4.91
CA LYS A 55 -1.42 -2.53 -5.93
C LYS A 55 -2.59 -1.73 -5.37
N THR A 56 -3.03 -2.05 -4.16
CA THR A 56 -4.15 -1.37 -3.51
C THR A 56 -3.80 0.08 -3.20
N VAL A 57 -2.60 0.33 -2.67
CA VAL A 57 -2.11 1.69 -2.40
C VAL A 57 -1.94 2.46 -3.72
N GLU A 58 -1.27 1.90 -4.73
CA GLU A 58 -1.10 2.52 -6.05
C GLU A 58 -2.44 2.98 -6.65
N ARG A 59 -3.46 2.11 -6.63
CA ARG A 59 -4.80 2.44 -7.15
C ARG A 59 -5.49 3.57 -6.41
N GLN A 60 -5.22 3.74 -5.12
CA GLN A 60 -5.87 4.78 -4.33
C GLN A 60 -5.13 6.11 -4.42
N VAL A 61 -3.81 6.11 -4.30
CA VAL A 61 -3.02 7.36 -4.37
C VAL A 61 -3.06 7.99 -5.76
N ALA A 62 -3.17 7.19 -6.83
CA ALA A 62 -3.36 7.68 -8.19
C ALA A 62 -4.64 8.53 -8.37
N LYS A 63 -5.58 8.49 -7.43
CA LYS A 63 -6.81 9.31 -7.43
C LYS A 63 -6.66 10.64 -6.70
N ASN A 64 -5.49 10.94 -6.14
CA ASN A 64 -5.24 12.16 -5.39
C ASN A 64 -3.95 12.85 -5.89
N PRO A 65 -4.07 13.98 -6.62
CA PRO A 65 -2.93 14.72 -7.15
C PRO A 65 -1.90 15.18 -6.09
N ALA A 66 -2.28 15.21 -4.81
CA ALA A 66 -1.34 15.52 -3.73
C ALA A 66 -0.19 14.51 -3.60
N TYR A 67 -0.34 13.31 -4.20
CA TYR A 67 0.69 12.28 -4.25
C TYR A 67 1.48 12.27 -5.56
N ASP A 68 1.23 13.19 -6.48
CA ASP A 68 2.01 13.29 -7.72
C ASP A 68 3.49 13.53 -7.39
N GLY A 69 4.36 12.69 -7.95
CA GLY A 69 5.80 12.69 -7.66
C GLY A 69 6.19 12.19 -6.26
N ALA A 70 5.24 11.73 -5.45
CA ALA A 70 5.52 11.19 -4.13
C ALA A 70 6.17 9.79 -4.19
N ARG A 71 6.94 9.45 -3.15
CA ARG A 71 7.48 8.10 -2.92
C ARG A 71 6.91 7.54 -1.62
N ILE A 72 6.28 6.37 -1.71
CA ILE A 72 5.66 5.70 -0.57
C ILE A 72 6.41 4.38 -0.35
N GLU A 73 7.06 4.26 0.79
CA GLU A 73 7.86 3.11 1.17
C GLU A 73 7.19 2.41 2.35
N LEU A 74 6.69 1.20 2.12
CA LEU A 74 5.91 0.44 3.10
C LEU A 74 6.62 -0.84 3.50
N VAL A 75 6.36 -1.24 4.73
CA VAL A 75 6.71 -2.55 5.29
C VAL A 75 5.41 -3.22 5.74
N LEU A 76 5.08 -4.37 5.16
CA LEU A 76 4.08 -5.26 5.73
C LEU A 76 4.70 -5.91 6.95
N ALA A 77 4.43 -5.32 8.14
CA ALA A 77 5.09 -5.68 9.37
C ALA A 77 4.53 -6.96 9.98
N ASP A 78 3.20 -7.13 9.89
CA ASP A 78 2.51 -8.36 10.32
C ASP A 78 1.25 -8.59 9.50
N ALA A 79 0.81 -9.86 9.42
CA ALA A 79 -0.45 -10.25 8.82
C ALA A 79 -0.97 -11.54 9.48
N GLN A 80 -2.28 -11.58 9.68
CA GLN A 80 -3.00 -12.73 10.22
C GLN A 80 -4.06 -13.18 9.23
N PRO A 81 -4.06 -14.47 8.82
CA PRO A 81 -5.06 -14.99 7.90
C PRO A 81 -6.38 -15.29 8.61
N ASN A 82 -7.49 -15.17 7.87
CA ASN A 82 -8.83 -15.59 8.32
C ASN A 82 -9.05 -17.10 8.22
N ARG A 83 -8.42 -17.72 7.23
CA ARG A 83 -8.49 -19.15 6.96
C ARG A 83 -7.10 -19.74 6.94
N PRO A 84 -6.96 -21.04 7.14
CA PRO A 84 -5.67 -21.68 6.99
C PRO A 84 -5.03 -21.42 5.64
N THR A 85 -3.74 -21.11 5.65
CA THR A 85 -2.92 -21.03 4.43
C THR A 85 -2.66 -22.42 3.87
N PHE A 86 -2.22 -22.53 2.63
CA PHE A 86 -1.85 -23.84 2.05
C PHE A 86 -0.76 -24.54 2.84
N LYS A 87 0.21 -23.76 3.36
CA LYS A 87 1.25 -24.35 4.22
C LYS A 87 0.65 -24.92 5.50
N GLN A 88 -0.23 -24.21 6.18
CA GLN A 88 -0.88 -24.69 7.41
C GLN A 88 -1.72 -25.94 7.14
N LEU A 89 -2.45 -25.99 6.02
CA LEU A 89 -3.20 -27.17 5.62
C LEU A 89 -2.30 -28.38 5.34
N SER A 90 -1.12 -28.15 4.75
CA SER A 90 -0.12 -29.20 4.52
C SER A 90 0.50 -29.72 5.79
N ASP A 91 0.77 -28.81 6.75
CA ASP A 91 1.54 -29.13 7.97
C ASP A 91 0.68 -29.72 9.09
N ALA A 92 -0.64 -29.50 9.07
CA ALA A 92 -1.57 -29.88 10.12
C ALA A 92 -2.67 -30.83 9.63
N PRO A 93 -2.48 -32.15 9.73
CA PRO A 93 -3.52 -33.12 9.41
C PRO A 93 -4.81 -32.85 10.21
N GLY A 94 -5.95 -32.82 9.52
CA GLY A 94 -7.26 -32.55 10.10
C GLY A 94 -7.65 -31.07 10.16
N LEU A 95 -6.77 -30.15 9.81
CA LEU A 95 -7.14 -28.75 9.60
C LEU A 95 -7.94 -28.61 8.30
N SER A 96 -9.08 -27.91 8.36
CA SER A 96 -9.96 -27.71 7.21
C SER A 96 -9.88 -26.29 6.70
N TYR A 97 -9.97 -26.08 5.39
CA TYR A 97 -10.13 -24.76 4.78
C TYR A 97 -11.42 -24.06 5.23
N GLU A 98 -12.41 -24.81 5.68
CA GLU A 98 -13.65 -24.25 6.25
C GLU A 98 -13.45 -23.62 7.63
N SER A 99 -12.35 -23.94 8.31
CA SER A 99 -11.98 -23.26 9.56
C SER A 99 -11.73 -21.79 9.27
N PHE A 100 -12.32 -20.89 10.06
CA PHE A 100 -12.05 -19.47 9.92
C PHE A 100 -11.99 -18.79 11.28
N GLY A 101 -11.30 -17.65 11.31
CA GLY A 101 -11.15 -16.80 12.48
C GLY A 101 -11.07 -15.34 12.05
N VAL A 102 -10.64 -14.50 12.97
CA VAL A 102 -10.34 -13.09 12.72
C VAL A 102 -8.96 -12.95 12.09
N GLY A 103 -8.81 -11.97 11.23
CA GLY A 103 -7.56 -11.64 10.57
C GLY A 103 -7.25 -10.16 10.65
N GLY A 104 -6.26 -9.72 9.88
CA GLY A 104 -5.86 -8.32 9.79
C GLY A 104 -4.41 -8.14 9.42
N ALA A 105 -3.91 -6.90 9.50
CA ALA A 105 -2.52 -6.61 9.17
C ALA A 105 -1.99 -5.38 9.92
N GLN A 106 -0.65 -5.29 9.96
CA GLN A 106 0.08 -4.09 10.37
C GLN A 106 0.98 -3.62 9.23
N ILE A 107 0.89 -2.32 8.93
CA ILE A 107 1.63 -1.64 7.86
C ILE A 107 2.43 -0.51 8.50
N ARG A 108 3.74 -0.46 8.23
CA ARG A 108 4.62 0.62 8.65
C ARG A 108 5.31 1.23 7.43
N GLY A 109 5.88 2.42 7.59
CA GLY A 109 6.64 3.02 6.52
C GLY A 109 6.65 4.54 6.55
N VAL A 110 6.86 5.12 5.38
CA VAL A 110 6.87 6.57 5.19
C VAL A 110 6.26 6.94 3.84
N ALA A 111 5.60 8.09 3.81
CA ALA A 111 5.24 8.78 2.57
C ALA A 111 6.13 10.03 2.44
N ILE A 112 6.82 10.16 1.32
CA ILE A 112 7.73 11.26 1.02
C ILE A 112 7.10 12.03 -0.15
N ALA A 113 6.62 13.23 0.14
CA ALA A 113 6.03 14.09 -0.89
C ALA A 113 7.08 14.55 -1.90
N ALA A 114 6.66 15.03 -3.06
CA ALA A 114 7.55 15.62 -4.08
C ALA A 114 8.37 16.79 -3.52
N SER A 115 7.85 17.50 -2.52
CA SER A 115 8.56 18.57 -1.77
C SER A 115 9.66 18.07 -0.83
N GLY A 116 9.79 16.75 -0.62
CA GLY A 116 10.68 16.13 0.36
C GLY A 116 10.08 16.02 1.77
N ALA A 117 8.88 16.51 2.03
CA ALA A 117 8.22 16.33 3.32
C ALA A 117 7.95 14.85 3.61
N VAL A 118 8.31 14.38 4.80
CA VAL A 118 8.21 12.99 5.23
C VAL A 118 7.07 12.85 6.23
N THR A 119 6.13 11.93 5.93
CA THR A 119 5.04 11.56 6.83
C THR A 119 5.23 10.11 7.26
N PRO A 120 5.41 9.81 8.56
CA PRO A 120 5.52 8.45 9.04
C PRO A 120 4.18 7.73 8.97
N ILE A 121 4.24 6.42 8.72
CA ILE A 121 3.09 5.52 8.61
C ILE A 121 3.27 4.41 9.65
N ASP A 122 2.27 4.25 10.52
CA ASP A 122 2.09 3.06 11.38
C ASP A 122 0.60 2.80 11.48
N TYR A 123 0.10 1.86 10.69
CA TYR A 123 -1.31 1.52 10.58
C TYR A 123 -1.52 0.06 10.97
N LYS A 124 -2.48 -0.16 11.85
CA LYS A 124 -2.79 -1.49 12.35
C LYS A 124 -4.30 -1.66 12.46
N TYR A 125 -4.81 -2.72 11.85
CA TYR A 125 -6.18 -3.13 12.06
C TYR A 125 -6.25 -4.67 12.06
N TYR A 126 -6.88 -5.21 13.10
CA TYR A 126 -7.24 -6.62 13.22
C TYR A 126 -8.70 -6.69 13.65
N GLU A 127 -9.47 -7.53 12.97
CA GLU A 127 -10.83 -7.77 13.40
C GLU A 127 -10.81 -8.44 14.77
N SER A 128 -11.64 -7.96 15.69
CA SER A 128 -11.70 -8.46 17.07
C SER A 128 -12.89 -9.39 17.32
N ASP A 129 -13.89 -9.36 16.41
CA ASP A 129 -15.12 -10.12 16.56
C ASP A 129 -15.36 -11.00 15.31
N ILE A 130 -15.43 -12.30 15.53
CA ILE A 130 -15.61 -13.30 14.47
C ILE A 130 -16.92 -13.10 13.67
N ARG A 131 -17.90 -12.40 14.23
CA ARG A 131 -19.14 -12.06 13.53
C ARG A 131 -18.92 -11.09 12.38
N TRP A 132 -17.87 -10.27 12.48
CA TRP A 132 -17.47 -9.27 11.48
C TRP A 132 -16.31 -9.71 10.61
N ALA A 133 -15.68 -10.85 10.97
CA ALA A 133 -14.57 -11.40 10.17
C ALA A 133 -15.02 -11.67 8.73
N ARG A 134 -14.18 -11.25 7.79
CA ARG A 134 -14.44 -11.46 6.35
C ARG A 134 -14.35 -12.94 6.00
N ARG A 135 -15.34 -13.46 5.29
CA ARG A 135 -15.43 -14.89 4.95
C ARG A 135 -14.93 -15.20 3.54
N GLY A 136 -14.50 -14.20 2.78
CA GLY A 136 -14.23 -14.31 1.36
C GLY A 136 -12.98 -15.09 0.97
N GLY A 137 -11.95 -15.15 1.81
CA GLY A 137 -10.69 -15.80 1.48
C GLY A 137 -9.74 -15.91 2.66
N THR A 138 -8.57 -16.50 2.42
CA THR A 138 -7.54 -16.70 3.45
C THR A 138 -7.07 -15.40 4.07
N TRP A 139 -6.97 -14.32 3.30
CA TRP A 139 -6.42 -13.04 3.72
C TRP A 139 -7.45 -11.89 3.74
N ALA A 140 -8.75 -12.21 3.78
CA ALA A 140 -9.81 -11.24 3.54
C ALA A 140 -9.82 -10.04 4.52
N ASP A 141 -9.52 -10.22 5.82
CA ASP A 141 -9.41 -9.11 6.78
C ASP A 141 -8.11 -8.32 6.58
N ALA A 142 -7.02 -8.96 6.18
CA ALA A 142 -5.79 -8.24 5.81
C ALA A 142 -6.00 -7.37 4.57
N GLU A 143 -6.68 -7.89 3.55
CA GLU A 143 -7.06 -7.13 2.35
C GLU A 143 -8.00 -5.97 2.68
N ASP A 144 -8.98 -6.18 3.58
CA ASP A 144 -9.85 -5.09 4.09
C ASP A 144 -9.02 -4.02 4.82
N THR A 145 -8.02 -4.44 5.62
CA THR A 145 -7.07 -3.53 6.26
C THR A 145 -6.32 -2.69 5.22
N PHE A 146 -5.88 -3.29 4.11
CA PHE A 146 -5.22 -2.56 3.02
C PHE A 146 -6.12 -1.54 2.35
N GLN A 147 -7.39 -1.89 2.12
CA GLN A 147 -8.36 -0.96 1.53
C GLN A 147 -8.64 0.23 2.45
N ARG A 148 -8.80 -0.01 3.76
CA ARG A 148 -8.99 1.04 4.78
C ARG A 148 -7.77 1.95 4.81
N PHE A 149 -6.57 1.39 4.99
CA PHE A 149 -5.31 2.12 5.01
C PHE A 149 -5.14 3.00 3.76
N ALA A 150 -5.29 2.41 2.58
CA ALA A 150 -5.09 3.12 1.32
C ALA A 150 -6.14 4.22 1.10
N SER A 151 -7.38 4.01 1.59
CA SER A 151 -8.44 5.04 1.57
C SER A 151 -8.13 6.19 2.52
N ASP A 152 -7.66 5.91 3.73
CA ASP A 152 -7.27 6.92 4.72
C ASP A 152 -6.07 7.73 4.22
N LEU A 153 -5.06 7.03 3.67
CA LEU A 153 -3.91 7.67 3.04
C LEU A 153 -4.36 8.61 1.91
N ARG A 154 -5.23 8.16 1.00
CA ARG A 154 -5.77 8.98 -0.08
C ARG A 154 -6.47 10.25 0.42
N ARG A 155 -7.19 10.17 1.55
CA ARG A 155 -7.87 11.32 2.15
C ARG A 155 -6.95 12.25 2.93
N GLY A 156 -5.67 11.89 3.09
CA GLY A 156 -4.73 12.64 3.91
C GLY A 156 -5.02 12.52 5.42
N GLU A 157 -5.77 11.51 5.83
CA GLU A 157 -6.03 11.22 7.23
C GLU A 157 -4.76 10.69 7.91
N ARG A 158 -4.66 10.88 9.23
CA ARG A 158 -3.48 10.40 9.98
C ARG A 158 -3.45 8.88 9.95
N VAL A 159 -2.48 8.33 9.24
CA VAL A 159 -2.13 6.89 9.22
C VAL A 159 -1.07 6.54 10.27
N ALA A 160 -0.95 7.38 11.32
CA ALA A 160 -0.12 7.10 12.49
C ALA A 160 -0.91 6.24 13.49
N ALA A 161 -0.19 5.40 14.27
CA ALA A 161 -0.76 4.47 15.23
C ALA A 161 -1.82 5.14 16.13
N ARG A 162 -2.98 4.51 16.22
CA ARG A 162 -3.97 4.72 17.29
C ARG A 162 -3.74 3.71 18.39
#